data_c78ee5770385abd277d8ee8373576e24
#
_entry.id   c78ee5770385abd277d8ee8373576e24
#
_cell.length_a   1.000
_cell.length_b   1.000
_cell.length_c   1.000
_cell.angle_alpha   90.00
_cell.angle_beta   90.00
_cell.angle_gamma   90.00
#
_symmetry.space_group_name_H-M   'P 1'
#
loop_
_entity.id
_entity.type
_entity.pdbx_description
1 polymer ?
#
loop_
_entity_poly.entity_id
_entity_poly.type
_entity_poly.pdbx_seq_one_letter_code
_entity_poly.pdbx_strand_id
1 'polypeptide(L)'
;MTSKKPAQQKRASQPRNVDKTRQYGKDWERLSHSGRYDMRRLKEAMLLLIANDAPLPPEYLDHELTGDWKGFRECHIGGDFLLIYDLRESGLIVFTRTGSHADLFE
;
A
#
# COMPACT_ATOMS: atom_id res chain seq x y z
N MET A 1 -34.20 8.59 -0.92
CA MET A 1 -33.70 8.82 -0.94
C MET A 1 -32.98 8.72 -1.03
N THR A 2 -32.79 8.91 -0.94
CA THR A 2 -32.04 9.16 -0.87
C THR A 2 -31.29 8.80 -0.91
N SER A 3 -31.33 8.70 -0.68
CA SER A 3 -30.49 8.70 -0.61
C SER A 3 -29.86 8.20 -1.04
N LYS A 4 -30.10 8.09 -1.12
CA LYS A 4 -29.35 7.96 -1.58
C LYS A 4 -28.56 8.22 -1.96
N LYS A 5 -28.34 8.62 -1.96
CA LYS A 5 -27.56 9.19 -2.34
C LYS A 5 -26.48 9.34 -1.99
N PRO A 6 -26.23 9.77 -1.53
CA PRO A 6 -24.95 10.04 -0.92
C PRO A 6 -24.12 8.80 -0.71
N ALA A 7 -24.77 7.78 -0.34
CA ALA A 7 -24.09 6.52 -0.22
C ALA A 7 -23.57 6.02 -1.56
N GLN A 8 -24.07 6.54 -2.61
CA GLN A 8 -23.60 6.18 -3.92
C GLN A 8 -22.13 6.41 -4.10
N GLN A 9 -21.63 7.48 -3.54
CA GLN A 9 -20.22 7.77 -3.71
C GLN A 9 -19.38 6.68 -3.13
N LYS A 10 -19.84 6.16 -2.01
CA LYS A 10 -19.05 5.13 -1.38
C LYS A 10 -19.02 3.87 -2.17
N ARG A 11 -20.08 3.59 -2.86
CA ARG A 11 -20.13 2.37 -3.62
C ARG A 11 -19.19 2.36 -4.78
N ALA A 12 -18.74 3.53 -5.23
CA ALA A 12 -17.73 3.60 -6.25
C ALA A 12 -16.41 3.02 -5.75
N SER A 13 -16.23 2.95 -4.42
CA SER A 13 -15.00 2.48 -3.82
C SER A 13 -15.23 1.10 -3.22
N GLN A 14 -15.11 0.11 -4.04
CA GLN A 14 -15.20 -1.27 -3.56
C GLN A 14 -13.85 -1.67 -2.97
N PRO A 15 -13.86 -2.53 -1.95
CA PRO A 15 -12.61 -3.10 -1.48
C PRO A 15 -11.87 -3.78 -2.62
N ARG A 16 -10.55 -3.70 -2.61
CA ARG A 16 -9.73 -4.33 -3.63
C ARG A 16 -9.48 -5.79 -3.30
N ASN A 17 -9.34 -6.60 -4.33
CA ASN A 17 -8.75 -7.90 -4.19
C ASN A 17 -7.27 -7.73 -3.91
N VAL A 18 -6.67 -8.70 -3.25
CA VAL A 18 -5.31 -8.57 -2.76
C VAL A 18 -4.43 -9.67 -3.33
N ASP A 19 -3.25 -9.29 -3.77
CA ASP A 19 -2.22 -10.23 -4.13
C ASP A 19 -0.89 -9.68 -3.61
N LYS A 20 0.15 -10.48 -3.67
CA LYS A 20 1.47 -10.04 -3.28
C LYS A 20 2.51 -10.77 -4.13
N THR A 21 3.68 -10.15 -4.29
CA THR A 21 4.78 -10.81 -4.95
C THR A 21 5.46 -11.75 -3.96
N ARG A 22 6.20 -12.70 -4.50
CA ARG A 22 7.02 -13.58 -3.71
C ARG A 22 8.05 -12.78 -2.89
N GLN A 23 8.61 -11.76 -3.51
CA GLN A 23 9.60 -10.92 -2.83
C GLN A 23 9.00 -10.15 -1.66
N TYR A 24 7.75 -9.68 -1.80
CA TYR A 24 7.06 -9.04 -0.69
C TYR A 24 6.97 -9.98 0.51
N GLY A 25 6.64 -11.24 0.26
CA GLY A 25 6.57 -12.24 1.33
C GLY A 25 7.90 -12.39 2.05
N LYS A 26 9.01 -12.41 1.30
CA LYS A 26 10.34 -12.48 1.90
C LYS A 26 10.68 -11.22 2.67
N ASP A 27 10.33 -10.06 2.14
CA ASP A 27 10.53 -8.78 2.84
C ASP A 27 9.78 -8.80 4.17
N TRP A 28 8.52 -9.22 4.15
CA TRP A 28 7.70 -9.30 5.35
C TRP A 28 8.36 -10.14 6.43
N GLU A 29 8.83 -11.34 6.05
CA GLU A 29 9.50 -12.25 6.99
C GLU A 29 10.72 -11.59 7.60
N ARG A 30 11.57 -11.01 6.75
CA ARG A 30 12.80 -10.38 7.21
C ARG A 30 12.52 -9.24 8.18
N LEU A 31 11.58 -8.38 7.83
CA LEU A 31 11.26 -7.22 8.65
C LEU A 31 10.61 -7.62 9.96
N SER A 32 9.75 -8.64 9.92
CA SER A 32 9.07 -9.12 11.12
C SER A 32 10.06 -9.64 12.16
N HIS A 33 11.13 -10.28 11.71
CA HIS A 33 12.12 -10.85 12.63
C HIS A 33 13.13 -9.82 13.12
N SER A 34 13.26 -8.68 12.44
CA SER A 34 14.27 -7.70 12.80
C SER A 34 13.95 -6.96 14.10
N GLY A 35 12.69 -6.80 14.42
CA GLY A 35 12.27 -6.04 15.61
C GLY A 35 12.44 -4.55 15.48
N ARG A 36 12.86 -4.04 14.30
CA ARG A 36 13.17 -2.63 14.10
C ARG A 36 12.09 -1.87 13.34
N TYR A 37 11.11 -2.56 12.78
CA TYR A 37 10.10 -1.95 11.92
C TYR A 37 8.73 -2.08 12.56
N ASP A 38 7.94 -1.02 12.44
CA ASP A 38 6.59 -1.00 12.98
C ASP A 38 5.65 -1.77 12.05
N MET A 39 5.59 -3.07 12.23
CA MET A 39 4.78 -3.94 11.39
C MET A 39 3.29 -3.69 11.56
N ARG A 40 2.87 -3.18 12.73
CA ARG A 40 1.47 -2.80 12.93
C ARG A 40 1.09 -1.67 11.99
N ARG A 41 1.96 -0.67 11.87
CA ARG A 41 1.69 0.47 11.00
C ARG A 41 1.67 0.05 9.53
N LEU A 42 2.51 -0.90 9.16
CA LEU A 42 2.47 -1.47 7.82
C LEU A 42 1.13 -2.13 7.55
N LYS A 43 0.64 -2.93 8.51
CA LYS A 43 -0.67 -3.59 8.36
C LYS A 43 -1.79 -2.56 8.25
N GLU A 44 -1.73 -1.49 9.02
CA GLU A 44 -2.74 -0.42 8.95
C GLU A 44 -2.78 0.19 7.55
N ALA A 45 -1.62 0.49 6.98
CA ALA A 45 -1.55 1.05 5.64
C ALA A 45 -2.13 0.07 4.61
N MET A 46 -1.77 -1.20 4.73
CA MET A 46 -2.30 -2.23 3.84
C MET A 46 -3.82 -2.29 3.91
N LEU A 47 -4.38 -2.27 5.12
CA LEU A 47 -5.83 -2.34 5.29
C LEU A 47 -6.53 -1.13 4.70
N LEU A 48 -5.96 0.06 4.88
CA LEU A 48 -6.52 1.27 4.29
C LEU A 48 -6.52 1.19 2.76
N LEU A 49 -5.44 0.69 2.18
CA LEU A 49 -5.35 0.53 0.73
C LEU A 49 -6.33 -0.51 0.20
N ILE A 50 -6.50 -1.60 0.93
CA ILE A 50 -7.44 -2.65 0.55
C ILE A 50 -8.87 -2.15 0.63
N ALA A 51 -9.22 -1.43 1.69
CA ALA A 51 -10.57 -0.93 1.89
C ALA A 51 -11.01 0.02 0.79
N ASN A 52 -10.07 0.82 0.26
CA ASN A 52 -10.31 1.66 -0.91
C ASN A 52 -11.46 2.63 -0.75
N ASP A 53 -11.71 3.11 0.48
CA ASP A 53 -12.82 4.03 0.69
C ASP A 53 -12.37 5.48 0.89
N ALA A 54 -11.05 5.71 0.90
CA ALA A 54 -10.47 7.06 0.95
C ALA A 54 -9.01 6.98 0.55
N PRO A 55 -8.41 8.09 0.09
CA PRO A 55 -6.96 8.13 -0.11
C PRO A 55 -6.26 7.93 1.23
N LEU A 56 -5.01 7.49 1.19
CA LEU A 56 -4.20 7.41 2.39
C LEU A 56 -4.04 8.80 3.01
N PRO A 57 -4.02 8.90 4.35
CA PRO A 57 -3.73 10.18 4.99
C PRO A 57 -2.42 10.79 4.48
N PRO A 58 -2.31 12.13 4.47
CA PRO A 58 -1.15 12.80 3.87
C PRO A 58 0.20 12.38 4.45
N GLU A 59 0.24 11.99 5.72
CA GLU A 59 1.51 11.60 6.34
C GLU A 59 2.13 10.35 5.72
N TYR A 60 1.36 9.56 4.98
CA TYR A 60 1.91 8.41 4.27
C TYR A 60 2.65 8.81 2.99
N LEU A 61 2.51 10.05 2.53
CA LEU A 61 3.22 10.56 1.35
C LEU A 61 3.07 9.65 0.14
N ASP A 62 1.85 9.17 -0.08
CA ASP A 62 1.56 8.23 -1.17
C ASP A 62 1.76 8.91 -2.52
N HIS A 63 2.53 8.28 -3.41
CA HIS A 63 2.83 8.85 -4.70
C HIS A 63 3.24 7.78 -5.71
N GLU A 64 3.12 8.12 -6.97
CA GLU A 64 3.55 7.24 -8.05
C GLU A 64 5.05 7.35 -8.23
N LEU A 65 5.69 6.22 -8.52
CA LEU A 65 7.13 6.18 -8.74
C LEU A 65 7.45 6.46 -10.21
N THR A 66 8.69 6.82 -10.46
CA THR A 66 9.20 7.10 -11.81
C THR A 66 10.37 6.17 -12.10
N GLY A 67 10.97 6.33 -13.29
CA GLY A 67 12.13 5.53 -13.68
C GLY A 67 11.78 4.07 -13.84
N ASP A 68 12.63 3.22 -13.32
CA ASP A 68 12.46 1.77 -13.45
C ASP A 68 11.22 1.27 -12.72
N TRP A 69 10.73 2.04 -11.77
CA TRP A 69 9.53 1.69 -11.00
C TRP A 69 8.28 2.37 -11.52
N LYS A 70 8.33 2.94 -12.72
CA LYS A 70 7.17 3.62 -13.28
C LYS A 70 5.98 2.69 -13.30
N GLY A 71 4.83 3.19 -12.87
CA GLY A 71 3.60 2.42 -12.78
C GLY A 71 3.33 1.85 -11.40
N PHE A 72 4.34 1.80 -10.54
CA PHE A 72 4.16 1.41 -9.15
C PHE A 72 3.94 2.64 -8.29
N ARG A 73 3.38 2.43 -7.12
CA ARG A 73 3.17 3.49 -6.13
C ARG A 73 3.93 3.15 -4.87
N GLU A 74 4.26 4.19 -4.11
CA GLU A 74 5.00 4.05 -2.86
C GLU A 74 4.33 4.87 -1.79
N CYS A 75 4.29 4.36 -0.57
CA CYS A 75 3.92 5.17 0.58
C CYS A 75 4.91 4.95 1.71
N HIS A 76 4.99 5.94 2.60
CA HIS A 76 5.90 5.93 3.74
C HIS A 76 5.16 5.42 4.96
N ILE A 77 5.64 4.31 5.51
CA ILE A 77 5.04 3.72 6.70
C ILE A 77 5.52 4.48 7.94
N GLY A 78 6.79 4.88 7.93
CA GLY A 78 7.35 5.67 9.01
C GLY A 78 8.86 5.77 8.82
N GLY A 79 9.40 6.98 8.92
CA GLY A 79 10.81 7.21 8.69
C GLY A 79 11.22 6.64 7.33
N ASP A 80 12.19 5.74 7.33
CA ASP A 80 12.72 5.14 6.12
C ASP A 80 12.02 3.82 5.77
N PHE A 81 10.86 3.55 6.36
CA PHE A 81 10.14 2.30 6.11
C PHE A 81 9.09 2.56 5.03
N LEU A 82 9.22 1.87 3.89
CA LEU A 82 8.45 2.12 2.68
C LEU A 82 7.63 0.89 2.29
N LEU A 83 6.53 1.13 1.58
CA LEU A 83 5.71 0.09 0.97
C LEU A 83 5.50 0.44 -0.50
N ILE A 84 5.87 -0.48 -1.39
CA ILE A 84 5.64 -0.34 -2.83
C ILE A 84 4.53 -1.28 -3.24
N TYR A 85 3.57 -0.77 -3.99
CA TYR A 85 2.41 -1.54 -4.41
C TYR A 85 1.97 -1.14 -5.82
N ASP A 86 1.12 -1.96 -6.41
CA ASP A 86 0.71 -1.83 -7.81
C ASP A 86 -0.82 -1.82 -7.87
N LEU A 87 -1.38 -0.78 -8.49
CA LEU A 87 -2.82 -0.62 -8.67
C LEU A 87 -3.21 -0.59 -10.15
N ARG A 88 -2.32 -1.02 -11.06
CA ARG A 88 -2.60 -0.87 -12.49
C ARG A 88 -3.75 -1.72 -12.96
N GLU A 89 -4.01 -2.85 -12.31
CA GLU A 89 -5.16 -3.66 -12.64
C GLU A 89 -6.35 -3.24 -11.79
N SER A 90 -7.46 -2.91 -12.44
CA SER A 90 -8.65 -2.42 -11.76
C SER A 90 -9.15 -3.44 -10.73
N GLY A 91 -9.45 -2.98 -9.54
CA GLY A 91 -9.99 -3.82 -8.48
C GLY A 91 -8.98 -4.72 -7.78
N LEU A 92 -7.69 -4.56 -8.06
CA LEU A 92 -6.65 -5.39 -7.50
C LEU A 92 -5.53 -4.52 -6.93
N ILE A 93 -5.02 -4.89 -5.76
CA ILE A 93 -3.77 -4.32 -5.26
C ILE A 93 -2.75 -5.45 -5.13
N VAL A 94 -1.53 -5.21 -5.63
CA VAL A 94 -0.44 -6.16 -5.49
C VAL A 94 0.63 -5.54 -4.61
N PHE A 95 0.81 -6.06 -3.41
CA PHE A 95 1.88 -5.61 -2.53
C PHE A 95 3.19 -6.15 -3.09
N THR A 96 4.10 -5.25 -3.48
CA THR A 96 5.22 -5.58 -4.34
C THR A 96 6.54 -5.68 -3.59
N ARG A 97 6.87 -4.70 -2.76
CA ARG A 97 8.07 -4.69 -1.92
C ARG A 97 7.80 -3.89 -0.67
N THR A 98 8.56 -4.16 0.39
CA THR A 98 8.54 -3.34 1.59
C THR A 98 9.91 -3.42 2.27
N GLY A 99 10.32 -2.32 2.90
CA GLY A 99 11.62 -2.25 3.55
C GLY A 99 12.13 -0.83 3.61
N SER A 100 13.41 -0.68 3.91
CA SER A 100 14.05 0.63 3.90
C SER A 100 14.34 1.09 2.48
N HIS A 101 14.65 2.38 2.34
CA HIS A 101 15.06 2.91 1.05
C HIS A 101 16.26 2.13 0.50
N ALA A 102 17.23 1.83 1.35
CA ALA A 102 18.40 1.06 0.93
C ALA A 102 18.02 -0.35 0.47
N ASP A 103 17.07 -0.98 1.17
CA ASP A 103 16.62 -2.33 0.79
C ASP A 103 16.02 -2.35 -0.61
N LEU A 104 15.30 -1.31 -0.98
CA LEU A 104 14.47 -1.31 -2.17
C LEU A 104 15.15 -0.66 -3.38
N PHE A 105 16.05 0.30 -3.18
CA PHE A 105 16.59 1.12 -4.27
C PHE A 105 18.11 1.14 -4.37
N GLU A 106 18.80 0.41 -3.50
CA GLU A 106 20.28 0.41 -3.55
C GLU A 106 20.89 -0.99 -3.65
#